data_735071f8d20e0727078d80b486f1dcec
#
_entry.id   735071f8d20e0727078d80b486f1dcec
#
_cell.length_a   1.000
_cell.length_b   1.000
_cell.length_c   1.000
_cell.angle_alpha   90.00
_cell.angle_beta   90.00
_cell.angle_gamma   90.00
#
_symmetry.space_group_name_H-M   'P 1'
#
loop_
_entity.id
_entity.type
_entity.pdbx_description
1 polymer ?
#
loop_
_entity_poly.entity_id
_entity_poly.type
_entity_poly.pdbx_seq_one_letter_code
_entity_poly.pdbx_strand_id
1 'polypeptide(L)'
;MSDCLFCRIAAKEIPAKIVYEDDDVVAFRDISPQAPTHILLIPRKHIAGNLDIADVDASLIGKLFIAANRVAKEEGINAGGFRTVFNC
;
A
#
# COMPACT_ATOMS: atom_id res chain seq x y z
N MET A 1 -6.34 -16.38 -12.60
CA MET A 1 -5.71 -15.05 -12.80
C MET A 1 -6.63 -13.97 -12.31
N SER A 2 -6.11 -13.00 -11.59
CA SER A 2 -6.93 -11.91 -11.05
C SER A 2 -7.07 -10.78 -12.06
N ASP A 3 -8.27 -10.20 -12.18
CA ASP A 3 -8.50 -9.00 -12.98
C ASP A 3 -8.17 -7.73 -12.19
N CYS A 4 -7.82 -7.86 -10.91
CA CYS A 4 -7.49 -6.73 -10.06
C CYS A 4 -6.13 -6.16 -10.43
N LEU A 5 -6.08 -4.88 -10.79
CA LEU A 5 -4.84 -4.19 -11.14
C LEU A 5 -3.81 -4.29 -10.02
N PHE A 6 -4.23 -4.06 -8.78
CA PHE A 6 -3.31 -4.10 -7.63
C PHE A 6 -2.79 -5.50 -7.35
N CYS A 7 -3.60 -6.53 -7.51
CA CYS A 7 -3.14 -7.92 -7.38
C CYS A 7 -2.07 -8.24 -8.43
N ARG A 8 -2.24 -7.73 -9.64
CA ARG A 8 -1.28 -7.93 -10.72
C ARG A 8 0.02 -7.18 -10.46
N ILE A 9 -0.04 -6.00 -9.87
CA ILE A 9 1.16 -5.25 -9.46
C ILE A 9 1.88 -6.02 -8.34
N ALA A 10 1.15 -6.51 -7.34
CA ALA A 10 1.73 -7.28 -6.24
C ALA A 10 2.42 -8.57 -6.75
N ALA A 11 1.87 -9.19 -7.78
CA ALA A 11 2.43 -10.38 -8.40
C ALA A 11 3.54 -10.04 -9.42
N LYS A 12 3.85 -8.77 -9.60
CA LYS A 12 4.87 -8.28 -10.55
C LYS A 12 4.54 -8.57 -12.02
N GLU A 13 3.27 -8.75 -12.33
CA GLU A 13 2.79 -8.93 -13.70
C GLU A 13 2.70 -7.60 -14.45
N ILE A 14 2.51 -6.49 -13.71
CA ILE A 14 2.49 -5.14 -14.25
C ILE A 14 3.62 -4.35 -13.61
N PRO A 15 4.45 -3.64 -14.38
CA PRO A 15 5.54 -2.83 -13.83
C PRO A 15 5.02 -1.74 -12.90
N ALA A 16 5.72 -1.55 -11.78
CA ALA A 16 5.46 -0.47 -10.83
C ALA A 16 6.77 -0.13 -10.13
N LYS A 17 6.88 1.12 -9.65
CA LYS A 17 8.05 1.55 -8.88
C LYS A 17 7.83 1.17 -7.42
N ILE A 18 8.22 -0.05 -7.09
CA ILE A 18 8.08 -0.60 -5.73
C ILE A 18 9.12 0.08 -4.83
N VAL A 19 8.67 0.64 -3.71
CA VAL A 19 9.54 1.29 -2.72
C VAL A 19 9.70 0.45 -1.46
N TYR A 20 8.81 -0.51 -1.23
CA TYR A 20 8.86 -1.43 -0.09
C TYR A 20 8.01 -2.66 -0.40
N GLU A 21 8.47 -3.84 0.00
CA GLU A 21 7.64 -5.04 -0.07
C GLU A 21 8.07 -6.05 0.99
N ASP A 22 7.12 -6.81 1.47
CA ASP A 22 7.35 -7.95 2.34
C ASP A 22 6.32 -9.04 2.02
N ASP A 23 6.18 -10.04 2.90
CA ASP A 23 5.26 -11.16 2.66
C ASP A 23 3.79 -10.74 2.64
N ASP A 24 3.45 -9.61 3.23
CA ASP A 24 2.07 -9.20 3.43
C ASP A 24 1.68 -7.94 2.67
N VAL A 25 2.63 -7.06 2.37
CA VAL A 25 2.36 -5.70 1.88
C VAL A 25 3.29 -5.35 0.72
N VAL A 26 2.76 -4.59 -0.24
CA VAL A 26 3.56 -3.99 -1.31
C VAL A 26 3.25 -2.49 -1.32
N ALA A 27 4.30 -1.66 -1.40
CA ALA A 27 4.18 -0.21 -1.51
C ALA A 27 4.87 0.25 -2.79
N PHE A 28 4.19 1.10 -3.56
CA PHE A 28 4.71 1.58 -4.83
C PHE A 28 4.25 3.01 -5.09
N ARG A 29 4.98 3.71 -5.96
CA ARG A 29 4.65 5.10 -6.30
C ARG A 29 3.43 5.16 -7.20
N ASP A 30 2.53 6.14 -6.92
CA ASP A 30 1.40 6.41 -7.79
C ASP A 30 1.91 7.00 -9.11
N ILE A 31 1.39 6.52 -10.22
CA ILE A 31 1.77 7.03 -11.56
C ILE A 31 1.12 8.39 -11.85
N SER A 32 0.09 8.75 -11.08
CA SER A 32 -0.60 10.03 -11.18
C SER A 32 -0.60 10.71 -9.81
N PRO A 33 0.59 11.12 -9.32
CA PRO A 33 0.69 11.60 -7.96
C PRO A 33 -0.07 12.89 -7.72
N GLN A 34 -0.75 12.97 -6.58
CA GLN A 34 -1.49 14.16 -6.13
C GLN A 34 -0.67 14.97 -5.13
N ALA A 35 0.54 14.55 -4.83
CA ALA A 35 1.44 15.18 -3.88
C ALA A 35 2.88 14.85 -4.29
N PRO A 36 3.90 15.62 -3.80
CA PRO A 36 5.30 15.34 -4.09
C PRO A 36 5.73 13.92 -3.71
N THR A 37 5.19 13.39 -2.61
CA THR A 37 5.34 11.98 -2.23
C THR A 37 3.95 11.38 -2.14
N HIS A 38 3.65 10.48 -3.06
CA HIS A 38 2.35 9.81 -3.13
C HIS A 38 2.59 8.31 -3.34
N ILE A 39 2.48 7.54 -2.27
CA ILE A 39 2.76 6.11 -2.25
C ILE A 39 1.45 5.36 -1.99
N LEU A 40 1.23 4.30 -2.76
CA LEU A 40 0.12 3.39 -2.56
C LEU A 40 0.63 2.16 -1.83
N LEU A 41 -0.06 1.76 -0.77
CA LEU A 41 0.23 0.54 -0.03
C LEU A 41 -0.93 -0.42 -0.20
N ILE A 42 -0.62 -1.63 -0.62
CA ILE A 42 -1.63 -2.66 -0.83
C ILE A 42 -1.26 -3.93 -0.08
N PRO A 43 -2.25 -4.67 0.46
CA PRO A 43 -1.99 -6.01 0.97
C PRO A 43 -1.86 -6.98 -0.20
N ARG A 44 -1.04 -8.03 -0.03
CA ARG A 44 -0.98 -9.09 -1.05
C ARG A 44 -2.29 -9.88 -1.11
N LYS A 45 -2.99 -10.00 0.03
CA LYS A 45 -4.33 -10.56 0.06
C LYS A 45 -5.29 -9.60 -0.65
N HIS A 46 -6.07 -10.09 -1.59
CA HIS A 46 -7.06 -9.26 -2.27
C HIS A 46 -8.19 -8.88 -1.32
N ILE A 47 -8.38 -7.58 -1.11
CA ILE A 47 -9.52 -7.01 -0.38
C ILE A 47 -10.03 -5.89 -1.28
N ALA A 48 -11.25 -6.03 -1.77
CA ALA A 48 -11.77 -5.14 -2.82
C ALA A 48 -11.91 -3.69 -2.35
N GLY A 49 -12.33 -3.48 -1.11
CA GLY A 49 -12.49 -2.14 -0.57
C GLY A 49 -12.50 -2.14 0.95
N ASN A 50 -12.51 -0.95 1.52
CA ASN A 50 -12.46 -0.77 2.96
C ASN A 50 -13.57 -1.51 3.70
N LEU A 51 -14.77 -1.54 3.13
CA LEU A 51 -15.93 -2.20 3.75
C LEU A 51 -15.84 -3.74 3.70
N ASP A 52 -14.91 -4.28 2.92
CA ASP A 52 -14.72 -5.73 2.80
C ASP A 52 -13.68 -6.26 3.79
N ILE A 53 -13.11 -5.38 4.61
CA ILE A 53 -12.17 -5.77 5.67
C ILE A 53 -12.96 -6.50 6.76
N ALA A 54 -12.50 -7.71 7.10
CA ALA A 54 -13.13 -8.53 8.13
C ALA A 54 -12.26 -8.58 9.39
N ASP A 55 -12.80 -9.12 10.48
CA ASP A 55 -12.07 -9.25 11.74
C ASP A 55 -10.77 -10.04 11.58
N VAL A 56 -10.77 -11.05 10.71
CA VAL A 56 -9.58 -11.87 10.43
C VAL A 56 -8.47 -11.05 9.79
N ASP A 57 -8.78 -9.91 9.21
CA ASP A 57 -7.81 -9.05 8.54
C ASP A 57 -7.18 -8.01 9.48
N ALA A 58 -7.55 -7.97 10.75
CA ALA A 58 -7.07 -6.94 11.70
C ALA A 58 -5.55 -6.86 11.76
N SER A 59 -4.87 -7.99 11.84
CA SER A 59 -3.41 -8.03 11.87
C SER A 59 -2.80 -7.48 10.58
N LEU A 60 -3.37 -7.82 9.44
CA LEU A 60 -2.91 -7.36 8.12
C LEU A 60 -3.06 -5.85 8.00
N ILE A 61 -4.18 -5.29 8.47
CA ILE A 61 -4.40 -3.84 8.44
C ILE A 61 -3.37 -3.12 9.32
N GLY A 62 -3.07 -3.69 10.50
CA GLY A 62 -1.99 -3.16 11.36
C GLY A 62 -0.64 -3.14 10.63
N LYS A 63 -0.34 -4.20 9.88
CA LYS A 63 0.91 -4.28 9.11
C LYS A 63 0.99 -3.22 8.01
N LEU A 64 -0.13 -2.86 7.40
CA LEU A 64 -0.17 -1.76 6.43
C LEU A 64 0.28 -0.44 7.07
N PHE A 65 -0.19 -0.14 8.28
CA PHE A 65 0.22 1.08 9.00
C PHE A 65 1.69 1.04 9.39
N ILE A 66 2.19 -0.10 9.83
CA ILE A 66 3.61 -0.26 10.17
C ILE A 66 4.48 -0.05 8.92
N ALA A 67 4.07 -0.62 7.79
CA ALA A 67 4.76 -0.43 6.53
C ALA A 67 4.74 1.04 6.09
N ALA A 68 3.61 1.72 6.27
CA ALA A 68 3.48 3.13 5.96
C ALA A 68 4.48 3.96 6.76
N ASN A 69 4.67 3.65 8.04
CA ASN A 69 5.65 4.35 8.89
C ASN A 69 7.07 4.14 8.38
N ARG A 70 7.42 2.93 7.97
CA ARG A 70 8.74 2.63 7.40
C ARG A 70 8.99 3.40 6.12
N VAL A 71 8.01 3.41 5.22
CA VAL A 71 8.10 4.14 3.95
C VAL A 71 8.23 5.64 4.21
N ALA A 72 7.46 6.18 5.15
CA ALA A 72 7.53 7.60 5.51
C ALA A 72 8.94 7.99 5.98
N LYS A 73 9.58 7.13 6.78
CA LYS A 73 10.96 7.38 7.25
C LYS A 73 11.95 7.33 6.08
N GLU A 74 11.82 6.35 5.21
CA GLU A 74 12.70 6.20 4.05
C GLU A 74 12.56 7.37 3.08
N GLU A 75 11.34 7.91 2.93
CA GLU A 75 11.07 9.05 2.07
C GLU A 75 11.39 10.39 2.73
N GLY A 76 11.74 10.38 4.01
CA GLY A 76 12.12 11.59 4.74
C GLY A 76 10.96 12.50 5.10
N ILE A 77 9.73 11.98 5.14
CA ILE A 77 8.53 12.79 5.44
C ILE A 77 8.00 12.58 6.85
N ASN A 78 8.64 11.71 7.63
CA ASN A 78 8.18 11.38 8.98
C ASN A 78 8.22 12.58 9.94
N ALA A 79 9.24 13.44 9.85
CA ALA A 79 9.39 14.59 10.73
C ALA A 79 8.38 15.69 10.43
N GLY A 80 8.11 15.94 9.15
CA GLY A 80 7.14 16.95 8.73
C GLY A 80 5.67 16.51 8.81
N GLY A 81 5.47 15.22 8.99
CA GLY A 81 4.14 14.63 9.03
C GLY A 81 3.63 14.20 7.65
N PHE A 82 2.66 13.32 7.66
CA PHE A 82 2.05 12.80 6.43
C PHE A 82 0.62 12.35 6.71
N ARG A 83 -0.13 12.15 5.65
CA ARG A 83 -1.53 11.72 5.75
C ARG A 83 -1.68 10.32 5.19
N THR A 84 -2.45 9.50 5.87
CA THR A 84 -2.85 8.17 5.41
C THR A 84 -4.32 8.21 5.02
N VAL A 85 -4.63 7.72 3.82
CA VAL A 85 -5.98 7.76 3.25
C VAL A 85 -6.39 6.36 2.82
N PHE A 86 -7.60 5.96 3.19
CA PHE A 86 -8.23 4.75 2.67
C PHE A 86 -9.31 5.16 1.67
N ASN A 87 -9.26 4.57 0.48
CA ASN A 87 -10.29 4.79 -0.54
C ASN A 87 -11.32 3.68 -0.47
N CYS A 88 -12.56 4.07 -0.59
CA CYS A 88 -13.68 3.13 -0.63
C CYS A 88 -14.06 2.81 -2.06
#